data_8956758e292b4d5457348e24151dfc99
#
_entry.id   8956758e292b4d5457348e24151dfc99
#
_cell.length_a   1.000
_cell.length_b   1.000
_cell.length_c   1.000
_cell.angle_alpha   90.00
_cell.angle_beta   90.00
_cell.angle_gamma   90.00
#
_symmetry.space_group_name_H-M   'P 1'
#
loop_
_entity.id
_entity.type
_entity.pdbx_description
1 polymer ?
#
loop_
_entity_poly.entity_id
_entity_poly.type
_entity_poly.pdbx_seq_one_letter_code
_entity_poly.pdbx_strand_id
1 'polypeptide(L)'
;MAKPFRSYTGGASMSIPPHSFFENTVADVPSPGSCTHLTGADHVASLRAALQSLTGQLGTLDRWGSLLADVLCGPARGRLLAAGNGGSAAQAQHLTAELVGRYRADRPPFSAICLTAETSSLTAIANDYPADELFARQVEAHGRDGDVLVLLSTSGRSPNAVAAARRARENGITVLALTGPEPNPLAAAADDAVCIDSPWTATVQECHLVALHLICAAFDAAVLAEPARVASGPTLGAAR
;
A
#
# COMPACT_ATOMS: atom_id res chain seq x y z
N MET A 1 -28.17 -35.84 -32.52
CA MET A 1 -27.69 -36.90 -31.59
C MET A 1 -27.03 -36.20 -30.41
N ALA A 2 -27.76 -36.09 -29.31
CA ALA A 2 -27.28 -35.46 -28.07
C ALA A 2 -26.59 -36.52 -27.19
N LYS A 3 -25.41 -36.22 -26.68
CA LYS A 3 -24.70 -37.10 -25.73
C LYS A 3 -25.27 -36.91 -24.31
N PRO A 4 -25.43 -37.96 -23.52
CA PRO A 4 -26.06 -37.87 -22.21
C PRO A 4 -25.08 -37.35 -21.14
N PHE A 5 -25.63 -36.54 -20.23
CA PHE A 5 -24.99 -36.06 -18.99
C PHE A 5 -24.57 -37.25 -18.10
N ARG A 6 -23.32 -37.28 -17.65
CA ARG A 6 -22.85 -38.22 -16.64
C ARG A 6 -23.18 -37.69 -15.25
N SER A 7 -24.06 -38.41 -14.54
CA SER A 7 -24.31 -38.20 -13.12
C SER A 7 -23.08 -38.63 -12.28
N TYR A 8 -22.50 -37.71 -11.51
CA TYR A 8 -21.55 -38.03 -10.46
C TYR A 8 -22.31 -38.31 -9.16
N THR A 9 -22.51 -39.59 -8.82
CA THR A 9 -22.84 -40.04 -7.47
C THR A 9 -21.57 -40.52 -6.82
N GLY A 10 -20.99 -39.74 -5.94
CA GLY A 10 -19.85 -40.12 -5.12
C GLY A 10 -19.87 -39.29 -3.86
N GLY A 11 -20.67 -39.72 -2.85
CA GLY A 11 -20.69 -39.12 -1.53
C GLY A 11 -19.39 -39.42 -0.79
N ALA A 12 -18.52 -38.43 -0.69
CA ALA A 12 -17.55 -38.31 0.38
C ALA A 12 -17.94 -37.12 1.23
N SER A 13 -18.47 -37.41 2.43
CA SER A 13 -18.69 -36.42 3.47
C SER A 13 -17.34 -35.85 3.88
N MET A 14 -16.92 -34.73 3.29
CA MET A 14 -15.86 -33.91 3.82
C MET A 14 -16.44 -33.14 4.99
N SER A 15 -16.12 -33.58 6.22
CA SER A 15 -16.31 -32.80 7.42
C SER A 15 -15.39 -31.56 7.33
N ILE A 16 -15.99 -30.41 7.08
CA ILE A 16 -15.33 -29.12 7.20
C ILE A 16 -15.03 -28.94 8.69
N PRO A 17 -13.75 -28.81 9.11
CA PRO A 17 -13.45 -28.48 10.49
C PRO A 17 -14.08 -27.10 10.82
N PRO A 18 -14.55 -26.87 12.05
CA PRO A 18 -15.08 -25.56 12.42
C PRO A 18 -13.94 -24.54 12.28
N HIS A 19 -14.07 -23.63 11.32
CA HIS A 19 -13.18 -22.49 11.20
C HIS A 19 -13.37 -21.64 12.45
N SER A 20 -12.37 -21.63 13.32
CA SER A 20 -12.24 -20.63 14.37
C SER A 20 -11.91 -19.29 13.73
N PHE A 21 -12.94 -18.55 13.38
CA PHE A 21 -12.84 -17.24 12.72
C PHE A 21 -12.24 -16.14 13.60
N PHE A 22 -11.83 -16.41 14.85
CA PHE A 22 -11.36 -15.41 15.82
C PHE A 22 -10.21 -15.89 16.70
N GLU A 23 -9.21 -16.57 16.17
CA GLU A 23 -7.90 -16.58 16.81
C GLU A 23 -6.92 -15.66 16.07
N ASN A 24 -7.35 -14.42 15.83
CA ASN A 24 -6.40 -13.33 15.83
C ASN A 24 -5.99 -13.13 17.28
N THR A 25 -4.81 -13.57 17.64
CA THR A 25 -4.10 -13.05 18.79
C THR A 25 -4.07 -11.54 18.63
N VAL A 26 -5.01 -10.85 19.28
CA VAL A 26 -4.95 -9.42 19.55
C VAL A 26 -3.67 -9.26 20.36
N ALA A 27 -2.57 -8.95 19.66
CA ALA A 27 -1.32 -8.67 20.32
C ALA A 27 -1.60 -7.53 21.27
N ASP A 28 -1.54 -7.85 22.58
CA ASP A 28 -1.54 -6.94 23.71
C ASP A 28 -2.30 -5.62 23.50
N VAL A 29 -3.64 -5.69 23.57
CA VAL A 29 -4.41 -4.52 23.99
C VAL A 29 -4.04 -4.31 25.46
N PRO A 30 -3.39 -3.19 25.82
CA PRO A 30 -3.08 -2.92 27.21
C PRO A 30 -4.36 -3.02 28.03
N SER A 31 -4.29 -3.73 29.18
CA SER A 31 -5.40 -3.88 30.10
C SER A 31 -5.97 -2.49 30.46
N PRO A 32 -7.31 -2.35 30.69
CA PRO A 32 -8.00 -1.06 30.90
C PRO A 32 -7.47 -0.17 32.04
N GLY A 33 -6.44 -0.60 32.75
CA GLY A 33 -5.85 0.12 33.89
C GLY A 33 -4.69 1.06 33.59
N SER A 34 -4.17 1.15 32.36
CA SER A 34 -3.03 2.01 32.00
C SER A 34 -3.26 2.89 30.76
N CYS A 35 -4.50 3.25 30.45
CA CYS A 35 -4.75 4.31 29.49
C CYS A 35 -4.28 5.64 30.10
N THR A 36 -3.02 5.98 29.90
CA THR A 36 -2.59 7.37 30.00
C THR A 36 -3.36 8.14 28.94
N HIS A 37 -4.36 8.92 29.38
CA HIS A 37 -5.10 9.81 28.50
C HIS A 37 -4.11 10.86 27.96
N LEU A 38 -3.67 10.69 26.71
CA LEU A 38 -2.94 11.73 26.00
C LEU A 38 -3.85 12.94 25.88
N THR A 39 -3.38 14.08 26.35
CA THR A 39 -4.03 15.36 26.06
C THR A 39 -3.80 15.74 24.59
N GLY A 40 -4.58 16.67 24.05
CA GLY A 40 -4.32 17.20 22.72
C GLY A 40 -2.92 17.84 22.61
N ALA A 41 -2.40 18.43 23.71
CA ALA A 41 -1.04 18.98 23.76
C ALA A 41 0.02 17.88 23.65
N ASP A 42 -0.15 16.76 24.33
CA ASP A 42 0.77 15.62 24.25
C ASP A 42 0.78 15.02 22.83
N HIS A 43 -0.39 14.91 22.21
CA HIS A 43 -0.48 14.42 20.83
C HIS A 43 0.28 15.33 19.86
N VAL A 44 0.07 16.65 19.92
CA VAL A 44 0.79 17.62 19.09
C VAL A 44 2.30 17.59 19.36
N ALA A 45 2.72 17.43 20.62
CA ALA A 45 4.14 17.31 20.97
C ALA A 45 4.76 16.04 20.36
N SER A 46 4.06 14.90 20.45
CA SER A 46 4.47 13.63 19.84
C SER A 46 4.61 13.74 18.32
N LEU A 47 3.61 14.35 17.66
CA LEU A 47 3.66 14.58 16.21
C LEU A 47 4.83 15.46 15.80
N ARG A 48 5.10 16.54 16.54
CA ARG A 48 6.25 17.41 16.25
C ARG A 48 7.59 16.66 16.36
N ALA A 49 7.76 15.80 17.38
CA ALA A 49 8.96 15.00 17.54
C ALA A 49 9.13 13.99 16.40
N ALA A 50 8.03 13.29 16.01
CA ALA A 50 8.03 12.35 14.89
C ALA A 50 8.32 13.03 13.54
N LEU A 51 7.76 14.21 13.28
CA LEU A 51 8.06 15.01 12.08
C LEU A 51 9.52 15.46 12.06
N GLN A 52 10.10 15.83 13.20
CA GLN A 52 11.53 16.16 13.29
C GLN A 52 12.40 14.95 12.92
N SER A 53 12.06 13.74 13.38
CA SER A 53 12.73 12.51 12.98
C SER A 53 12.57 12.22 11.48
N LEU A 54 11.39 12.44 10.91
CA LEU A 54 11.13 12.26 9.49
C LEU A 54 12.02 13.14 8.60
N THR A 55 12.46 14.32 9.08
CA THR A 55 13.39 15.18 8.31
C THR A 55 14.70 14.48 7.97
N GLY A 56 15.15 13.53 8.78
CA GLY A 56 16.33 12.70 8.50
C GLY A 56 16.12 11.71 7.34
N GLN A 57 14.88 11.48 6.90
CA GLN A 57 14.51 10.52 5.85
C GLN A 57 14.07 11.21 4.55
N LEU A 58 14.17 12.54 4.45
CA LEU A 58 13.75 13.30 3.26
C LEU A 58 14.44 12.79 1.98
N GLY A 59 15.74 12.50 2.03
CA GLY A 59 16.47 11.96 0.89
C GLY A 59 15.94 10.60 0.42
N THR A 60 15.35 9.78 1.29
CA THR A 60 14.68 8.54 0.92
C THR A 60 13.37 8.82 0.18
N LEU A 61 12.57 9.76 0.69
CA LEU A 61 11.31 10.15 0.06
C LEU A 61 11.54 10.80 -1.32
N ASP A 62 12.61 11.59 -1.47
CA ASP A 62 13.00 12.16 -2.78
C ASP A 62 13.40 11.06 -3.76
N ARG A 63 14.16 10.07 -3.33
CA ARG A 63 14.49 8.90 -4.18
C ARG A 63 13.24 8.11 -4.58
N TRP A 64 12.28 7.95 -3.67
CA TRP A 64 11.02 7.26 -4.00
C TRP A 64 10.20 8.02 -5.04
N GLY A 65 10.11 9.35 -4.92
CA GLY A 65 9.46 10.18 -5.93
C GLY A 65 10.13 10.05 -7.31
N SER A 66 11.46 10.08 -7.34
CA SER A 66 12.24 9.88 -8.56
C SER A 66 12.05 8.48 -9.16
N LEU A 67 12.09 7.42 -8.33
CA LEU A 67 11.82 6.04 -8.75
C LEU A 67 10.42 5.90 -9.38
N LEU A 68 9.41 6.49 -8.74
CA LEU A 68 8.06 6.48 -9.30
C LEU A 68 8.00 7.19 -10.65
N ALA A 69 8.71 8.30 -10.82
CA ALA A 69 8.77 8.98 -12.11
C ALA A 69 9.46 8.11 -13.19
N ASP A 70 10.54 7.42 -12.84
CA ASP A 70 11.23 6.50 -13.75
C ASP A 70 10.31 5.34 -14.18
N VAL A 71 9.57 4.75 -13.27
CA VAL A 71 8.66 3.63 -13.54
C VAL A 71 7.42 4.08 -14.32
N LEU A 72 6.73 5.13 -13.87
CA LEU A 72 5.45 5.54 -14.43
C LEU A 72 5.58 6.29 -15.76
N CYS A 73 6.70 7.02 -15.96
CA CYS A 73 6.99 7.72 -17.21
C CYS A 73 7.88 6.91 -18.15
N GLY A 74 8.48 5.82 -17.68
CA GLY A 74 9.39 4.98 -18.42
C GLY A 74 8.74 4.31 -19.63
N PRO A 75 9.55 3.69 -20.54
CA PRO A 75 9.02 3.07 -21.77
C PRO A 75 8.00 1.96 -21.52
N ALA A 76 8.16 1.21 -20.44
CA ALA A 76 7.24 0.13 -20.04
C ALA A 76 5.91 0.65 -19.49
N ARG A 77 5.84 1.94 -19.14
CA ARG A 77 4.66 2.54 -18.50
C ARG A 77 4.15 1.70 -17.35
N GLY A 78 5.01 1.46 -16.37
CA GLY A 78 4.69 0.75 -15.16
C GLY A 78 3.58 1.44 -14.37
N ARG A 79 3.17 0.84 -13.28
CA ARG A 79 2.10 1.34 -12.42
C ARG A 79 2.51 1.36 -10.96
N LEU A 80 1.81 2.17 -10.18
CA LEU A 80 1.82 2.09 -8.73
C LEU A 80 0.67 1.22 -8.26
N LEU A 81 0.95 0.29 -7.36
CA LEU A 81 -0.03 -0.37 -6.51
C LEU A 81 0.12 0.18 -5.09
N ALA A 82 -0.98 0.37 -4.36
CA ALA A 82 -0.92 0.81 -2.96
C ALA A 82 -1.92 0.05 -2.09
N ALA A 83 -1.52 -0.28 -0.86
CA ALA A 83 -2.40 -0.94 0.10
C ALA A 83 -2.06 -0.59 1.55
N GLY A 84 -3.06 -0.75 2.43
CA GLY A 84 -2.96 -0.63 3.87
C GLY A 84 -4.30 -0.99 4.51
N ASN A 85 -4.36 -1.04 5.84
CA ASN A 85 -5.58 -1.34 6.59
C ASN A 85 -6.13 -0.08 7.26
N GLY A 86 -7.44 0.03 7.40
CA GLY A 86 -8.10 1.12 8.14
C GLY A 86 -7.69 2.52 7.63
N GLY A 87 -7.12 3.37 8.49
CA GLY A 87 -6.64 4.69 8.10
C GLY A 87 -5.49 4.64 7.08
N SER A 88 -4.65 3.61 7.13
CA SER A 88 -3.63 3.37 6.10
C SER A 88 -4.24 3.00 4.74
N ALA A 89 -5.43 2.37 4.69
CA ALA A 89 -6.17 2.16 3.45
C ALA A 89 -6.62 3.49 2.83
N ALA A 90 -7.14 4.40 3.65
CA ALA A 90 -7.53 5.74 3.19
C ALA A 90 -6.32 6.52 2.63
N GLN A 91 -5.16 6.37 3.24
CA GLN A 91 -3.91 6.99 2.75
C GLN A 91 -3.40 6.35 1.46
N ALA A 92 -3.54 5.04 1.29
CA ALA A 92 -3.24 4.36 0.03
C ALA A 92 -4.15 4.88 -1.10
N GLN A 93 -5.45 5.09 -0.83
CA GLN A 93 -6.38 5.72 -1.77
C GLN A 93 -5.97 7.16 -2.08
N HIS A 94 -5.56 7.94 -1.08
CA HIS A 94 -5.09 9.30 -1.26
C HIS A 94 -3.87 9.34 -2.20
N LEU A 95 -2.85 8.51 -1.94
CA LEU A 95 -1.67 8.42 -2.80
C LEU A 95 -2.02 8.12 -4.26
N THR A 96 -2.89 7.13 -4.49
CA THR A 96 -3.28 6.79 -5.86
C THR A 96 -4.11 7.88 -6.53
N ALA A 97 -4.94 8.61 -5.77
CA ALA A 97 -5.70 9.73 -6.27
C ALA A 97 -4.80 10.91 -6.69
N GLU A 98 -3.72 11.17 -5.94
CA GLU A 98 -2.73 12.20 -6.29
C GLU A 98 -2.02 11.88 -7.61
N LEU A 99 -1.76 10.61 -7.92
CA LEU A 99 -1.10 10.20 -9.16
C LEU A 99 -2.05 10.16 -10.36
N VAL A 100 -3.28 9.68 -10.17
CA VAL A 100 -4.31 9.64 -11.21
C VAL A 100 -4.87 11.03 -11.52
N GLY A 101 -5.09 11.84 -10.50
CA GLY A 101 -5.45 13.24 -10.63
C GLY A 101 -4.22 14.13 -10.79
N ARG A 102 -3.99 14.99 -9.81
CA ARG A 102 -2.78 15.82 -9.71
C ARG A 102 -2.51 16.17 -8.26
N TYR A 103 -1.25 16.35 -7.90
CA TYR A 103 -0.88 16.84 -6.56
C TYR A 103 -0.95 18.37 -6.52
N ARG A 104 -0.02 19.08 -7.13
CA ARG A 104 0.03 20.56 -7.15
C ARG A 104 -0.07 21.11 -8.55
N ALA A 105 0.86 20.74 -9.42
CA ALA A 105 0.90 21.19 -10.79
C ALA A 105 -0.01 20.34 -11.68
N ASP A 106 -0.54 20.96 -12.76
CA ASP A 106 -1.24 20.23 -13.79
C ASP A 106 -0.25 19.35 -14.57
N ARG A 107 -0.61 18.09 -14.80
CA ARG A 107 0.20 17.10 -15.51
C ARG A 107 -0.67 15.95 -16.02
N PRO A 108 -0.18 15.13 -16.95
CA PRO A 108 -0.88 13.92 -17.36
C PRO A 108 -1.13 12.96 -16.20
N PRO A 109 -2.22 12.17 -16.27
CA PRO A 109 -2.51 11.13 -15.30
C PRO A 109 -1.55 9.96 -15.41
N PHE A 110 -1.24 9.33 -14.28
CA PHE A 110 -0.39 8.14 -14.20
C PHE A 110 -1.14 6.95 -13.62
N SER A 111 -0.75 5.73 -14.04
CA SER A 111 -1.41 4.51 -13.60
C SER A 111 -1.12 4.23 -12.13
N ALA A 112 -2.15 4.33 -11.29
CA ALA A 112 -2.07 4.00 -9.87
C ALA A 112 -3.34 3.26 -9.44
N ILE A 113 -3.19 2.15 -8.72
CA ILE A 113 -4.28 1.26 -8.29
C ILE A 113 -4.22 1.11 -6.77
N CYS A 114 -5.29 1.50 -6.08
CA CYS A 114 -5.44 1.20 -4.68
C CYS A 114 -6.10 -0.17 -4.49
N LEU A 115 -5.39 -1.13 -3.91
CA LEU A 115 -5.89 -2.50 -3.68
C LEU A 115 -6.97 -2.57 -2.60
N THR A 116 -7.28 -1.45 -1.94
CA THR A 116 -8.34 -1.35 -0.93
C THR A 116 -9.61 -0.69 -1.45
N ALA A 117 -9.65 -0.28 -2.72
CA ALA A 117 -10.76 0.53 -3.25
C ALA A 117 -11.91 -0.32 -3.83
N GLU A 118 -11.62 -1.51 -4.35
CA GLU A 118 -12.62 -2.37 -4.96
C GLU A 118 -13.20 -3.34 -3.92
N THR A 119 -14.39 -3.02 -3.41
CA THR A 119 -15.01 -3.71 -2.28
C THR A 119 -15.46 -5.13 -2.61
N SER A 120 -15.83 -5.41 -3.85
CA SER A 120 -16.24 -6.76 -4.26
C SER A 120 -15.07 -7.73 -4.20
N SER A 121 -13.91 -7.37 -4.73
CA SER A 121 -12.70 -8.17 -4.64
C SER A 121 -12.26 -8.38 -3.19
N LEU A 122 -12.26 -7.31 -2.37
CA LEU A 122 -11.90 -7.41 -0.96
C LEU A 122 -12.80 -8.39 -0.20
N THR A 123 -14.10 -8.26 -0.37
CA THR A 123 -15.07 -9.10 0.35
C THR A 123 -15.06 -10.55 -0.15
N ALA A 124 -14.88 -10.78 -1.45
CA ALA A 124 -14.76 -12.12 -2.01
C ALA A 124 -13.49 -12.80 -1.51
N ILE A 125 -12.33 -12.12 -1.56
CA ILE A 125 -11.07 -12.69 -1.06
C ILE A 125 -11.17 -12.96 0.45
N ALA A 126 -11.72 -12.02 1.24
CA ALA A 126 -11.89 -12.20 2.68
C ALA A 126 -12.83 -13.36 3.04
N ASN A 127 -13.80 -13.69 2.18
CA ASN A 127 -14.73 -14.80 2.37
C ASN A 127 -14.11 -16.16 2.01
N ASP A 128 -13.30 -16.20 0.97
CA ASP A 128 -12.86 -17.44 0.32
C ASP A 128 -11.42 -17.86 0.68
N TYR A 129 -10.60 -16.93 1.20
CA TYR A 129 -9.17 -17.12 1.43
C TYR A 129 -8.73 -16.65 2.81
N PRO A 130 -7.57 -17.11 3.31
CA PRO A 130 -6.96 -16.57 4.54
C PRO A 130 -6.74 -15.05 4.47
N ALA A 131 -6.80 -14.39 5.64
CA ALA A 131 -6.77 -12.93 5.73
C ALA A 131 -5.46 -12.30 5.18
N ASP A 132 -4.36 -13.03 5.18
CA ASP A 132 -3.08 -12.59 4.62
C ASP A 132 -3.09 -12.55 3.07
N GLU A 133 -3.99 -13.27 2.41
CA GLU A 133 -4.17 -13.24 0.96
C GLU A 133 -4.90 -11.99 0.45
N LEU A 134 -5.48 -11.17 1.35
CA LEU A 134 -6.34 -10.04 0.97
C LEU A 134 -5.70 -9.10 -0.06
N PHE A 135 -4.43 -8.77 0.13
CA PHE A 135 -3.67 -7.93 -0.80
C PHE A 135 -2.78 -8.75 -1.73
N ALA A 136 -2.22 -9.87 -1.26
CA ALA A 136 -1.30 -10.70 -2.02
C ALA A 136 -1.93 -11.20 -3.34
N ARG A 137 -3.19 -11.66 -3.31
CA ARG A 137 -3.92 -12.07 -4.52
C ARG A 137 -4.14 -10.93 -5.52
N GLN A 138 -4.40 -9.73 -5.02
CA GLN A 138 -4.57 -8.56 -5.89
C GLN A 138 -3.24 -8.09 -6.48
N VAL A 139 -2.13 -8.20 -5.72
CA VAL A 139 -0.77 -7.98 -6.24
C VAL A 139 -0.48 -8.95 -7.39
N GLU A 140 -0.80 -10.23 -7.24
CA GLU A 140 -0.62 -11.23 -8.29
C GLU A 140 -1.49 -10.96 -9.52
N ALA A 141 -2.74 -10.53 -9.32
CA ALA A 141 -3.66 -10.24 -10.41
C ALA A 141 -3.29 -8.98 -11.21
N HIS A 142 -2.91 -7.92 -10.53
CA HIS A 142 -2.74 -6.58 -11.11
C HIS A 142 -1.28 -6.20 -11.35
N GLY A 143 -0.36 -6.68 -10.52
CA GLY A 143 1.06 -6.34 -10.61
C GLY A 143 1.76 -6.95 -11.80
N ARG A 144 2.80 -6.27 -12.27
CA ARG A 144 3.68 -6.72 -13.35
C ARG A 144 5.12 -6.45 -12.97
N ASP A 145 6.03 -7.20 -13.54
CA ASP A 145 7.47 -6.96 -13.40
C ASP A 145 7.82 -5.50 -13.69
N GLY A 146 8.60 -4.87 -12.83
CA GLY A 146 8.97 -3.47 -12.91
C GLY A 146 7.94 -2.46 -12.34
N ASP A 147 6.76 -2.89 -11.85
CA ASP A 147 5.82 -2.03 -11.12
C ASP A 147 6.37 -1.68 -9.72
N VAL A 148 5.70 -0.77 -9.03
CA VAL A 148 5.99 -0.41 -7.63
C VAL A 148 4.78 -0.68 -6.75
N LEU A 149 5.00 -1.29 -5.59
CA LEU A 149 3.99 -1.46 -4.53
C LEU A 149 4.35 -0.62 -3.32
N VAL A 150 3.49 0.32 -2.92
CA VAL A 150 3.60 1.07 -1.67
C VAL A 150 2.67 0.47 -0.63
N LEU A 151 3.23 0.02 0.49
CA LEU A 151 2.50 -0.57 1.61
C LEU A 151 2.57 0.33 2.84
N LEU A 152 1.41 0.56 3.47
CA LEU A 152 1.30 1.36 4.68
C LEU A 152 0.80 0.51 5.84
N SER A 153 1.56 0.49 6.94
CA SER A 153 1.18 -0.20 8.17
C SER A 153 1.79 0.47 9.39
N THR A 154 0.99 1.09 10.23
CA THR A 154 1.48 1.81 11.43
C THR A 154 2.23 0.93 12.41
N SER A 155 1.96 -0.36 12.45
CA SER A 155 2.68 -1.34 13.27
C SER A 155 3.80 -2.07 12.51
N GLY A 156 3.79 -2.03 11.17
CA GLY A 156 4.63 -2.87 10.33
C GLY A 156 4.40 -4.38 10.50
N ARG A 157 3.33 -4.79 11.21
CA ARG A 157 3.06 -6.19 11.59
C ARG A 157 1.83 -6.80 10.93
N SER A 158 1.13 -6.06 10.08
CA SER A 158 -0.09 -6.52 9.38
C SER A 158 0.22 -7.72 8.47
N PRO A 159 -0.32 -8.93 8.74
CA PRO A 159 0.06 -10.13 7.97
C PRO A 159 -0.24 -10.01 6.47
N ASN A 160 -1.38 -9.40 6.11
CA ASN A 160 -1.77 -9.18 4.72
C ASN A 160 -0.82 -8.21 3.98
N ALA A 161 -0.27 -7.19 4.65
CA ALA A 161 0.73 -6.30 4.06
C ALA A 161 2.08 -7.03 3.87
N VAL A 162 2.51 -7.83 4.86
CA VAL A 162 3.75 -8.61 4.76
C VAL A 162 3.66 -9.68 3.66
N ALA A 163 2.51 -10.36 3.54
CA ALA A 163 2.28 -11.33 2.47
C ALA A 163 2.29 -10.67 1.09
N ALA A 164 1.65 -9.50 0.96
CA ALA A 164 1.68 -8.71 -0.27
C ALA A 164 3.10 -8.28 -0.65
N ALA A 165 3.92 -7.84 0.32
CA ALA A 165 5.31 -7.47 0.08
C ALA A 165 6.12 -8.64 -0.50
N ARG A 166 6.00 -9.83 0.09
CA ARG A 166 6.68 -11.04 -0.39
C ARG A 166 6.25 -11.41 -1.80
N ARG A 167 4.93 -11.46 -2.04
CA ARG A 167 4.34 -11.78 -3.34
C ARG A 167 4.77 -10.77 -4.42
N ALA A 168 4.84 -9.50 -4.09
CA ALA A 168 5.31 -8.46 -5.00
C ALA A 168 6.75 -8.67 -5.43
N ARG A 169 7.66 -8.95 -4.48
CA ARG A 169 9.07 -9.21 -4.78
C ARG A 169 9.28 -10.47 -5.62
N GLU A 170 8.52 -11.53 -5.35
CA GLU A 170 8.52 -12.75 -6.16
C GLU A 170 8.12 -12.48 -7.62
N ASN A 171 7.32 -11.43 -7.86
CA ASN A 171 6.84 -11.01 -9.17
C ASN A 171 7.65 -9.85 -9.79
N GLY A 172 8.83 -9.52 -9.26
CA GLY A 172 9.69 -8.46 -9.79
C GLY A 172 9.17 -7.04 -9.54
N ILE A 173 8.27 -6.86 -8.56
CA ILE A 173 7.69 -5.57 -8.18
C ILE A 173 8.51 -4.97 -7.05
N THR A 174 8.94 -3.73 -7.18
CA THR A 174 9.65 -3.01 -6.12
C THR A 174 8.71 -2.66 -4.99
N VAL A 175 9.08 -3.01 -3.75
CA VAL A 175 8.25 -2.78 -2.56
C VAL A 175 8.81 -1.65 -1.70
N LEU A 176 8.01 -0.62 -1.48
CA LEU A 176 8.29 0.51 -0.59
C LEU A 176 7.33 0.46 0.59
N ALA A 177 7.85 0.59 1.82
CA ALA A 177 7.03 0.48 3.02
C ALA A 177 7.06 1.75 3.89
N LEU A 178 5.88 2.28 4.23
CA LEU A 178 5.70 3.28 5.28
C LEU A 178 5.24 2.57 6.55
N THR A 179 6.06 2.58 7.59
CA THR A 179 5.79 1.81 8.81
C THR A 179 5.95 2.65 10.09
N GLY A 180 5.57 2.06 11.23
CA GLY A 180 5.93 2.55 12.55
C GLY A 180 7.34 2.10 12.94
N PRO A 181 7.64 2.05 14.26
CA PRO A 181 8.99 1.79 14.75
C PRO A 181 9.61 0.50 14.23
N GLU A 182 10.91 0.54 14.00
CA GLU A 182 11.74 -0.64 13.73
C GLU A 182 12.21 -1.31 15.05
N PRO A 183 12.51 -2.64 15.00
CA PRO A 183 12.36 -3.54 13.84
C PRO A 183 10.93 -4.01 13.65
N ASN A 184 10.50 -4.16 12.40
CA ASN A 184 9.19 -4.71 12.09
C ASN A 184 9.21 -5.58 10.81
N PRO A 185 8.29 -6.56 10.70
CA PRO A 185 8.27 -7.53 9.60
C PRO A 185 8.07 -6.92 8.21
N LEU A 186 7.30 -5.82 8.10
CA LEU A 186 7.03 -5.20 6.81
C LEU A 186 8.25 -4.46 6.28
N ALA A 187 8.95 -3.70 7.13
CA ALA A 187 10.20 -3.06 6.75
C ALA A 187 11.25 -4.09 6.31
N ALA A 188 11.34 -5.23 7.04
CA ALA A 188 12.25 -6.31 6.67
C ALA A 188 11.87 -7.03 5.36
N ALA A 189 10.60 -6.99 4.94
CA ALA A 189 10.12 -7.62 3.71
C ALA A 189 10.15 -6.67 2.50
N ALA A 190 10.29 -5.37 2.68
CA ALA A 190 10.35 -4.36 1.64
C ALA A 190 11.76 -4.21 1.04
N ASP A 191 11.86 -3.57 -0.11
CA ASP A 191 13.15 -3.20 -0.73
C ASP A 191 13.69 -1.90 -0.12
N ASP A 192 12.80 -0.98 0.31
CA ASP A 192 13.16 0.21 1.09
C ASP A 192 12.00 0.57 2.02
N ALA A 193 12.30 1.20 3.18
CA ALA A 193 11.30 1.54 4.16
C ALA A 193 11.58 2.90 4.81
N VAL A 194 10.50 3.65 5.07
CA VAL A 194 10.49 4.83 5.93
C VAL A 194 9.76 4.48 7.21
N CYS A 195 10.48 4.51 8.32
CA CYS A 195 9.99 4.09 9.63
C CYS A 195 9.80 5.30 10.54
N ILE A 196 8.61 5.42 11.12
CA ILE A 196 8.26 6.51 12.04
C ILE A 196 8.41 6.01 13.47
N ASP A 197 9.37 6.56 14.19
CA ASP A 197 9.60 6.22 15.59
C ASP A 197 8.59 6.93 16.50
N SER A 198 7.42 6.32 16.63
CA SER A 198 6.38 6.74 17.56
C SER A 198 5.55 5.54 18.03
N PRO A 199 5.25 5.45 19.33
CA PRO A 199 4.37 4.40 19.87
C PRO A 199 2.89 4.63 19.54
N TRP A 200 2.55 5.81 19.01
CA TRP A 200 1.17 6.24 18.80
C TRP A 200 0.74 6.07 17.34
N THR A 201 -0.22 5.19 17.11
CA THR A 201 -0.77 4.91 15.77
C THR A 201 -1.20 6.17 15.02
N ALA A 202 -1.87 7.11 15.70
CA ALA A 202 -2.31 8.36 15.08
C ALA A 202 -1.12 9.19 14.59
N THR A 203 -0.10 9.38 15.44
CA THR A 203 1.12 10.10 15.09
C THR A 203 1.84 9.46 13.89
N VAL A 204 1.97 8.12 13.88
CA VAL A 204 2.56 7.40 12.72
C VAL A 204 1.75 7.65 11.47
N GLN A 205 0.42 7.55 11.54
CA GLN A 205 -0.47 7.79 10.41
C GLN A 205 -0.34 9.23 9.87
N GLU A 206 -0.32 10.22 10.74
CA GLU A 206 -0.16 11.63 10.34
C GLU A 206 1.19 11.87 9.65
N CYS A 207 2.28 11.26 10.16
CA CYS A 207 3.59 11.30 9.49
C CYS A 207 3.57 10.57 8.14
N HIS A 208 2.86 9.44 8.00
CA HIS A 208 2.67 8.78 6.71
C HIS A 208 1.99 9.70 5.70
N LEU A 209 0.97 10.45 6.11
CA LEU A 209 0.31 11.42 5.22
C LEU A 209 1.28 12.52 4.75
N VAL A 210 2.12 13.03 5.65
CA VAL A 210 3.17 13.99 5.27
C VAL A 210 4.16 13.34 4.30
N ALA A 211 4.60 12.11 4.57
CA ALA A 211 5.52 11.38 3.70
C ALA A 211 4.93 11.17 2.29
N LEU A 212 3.64 10.83 2.18
CA LEU A 212 2.94 10.71 0.89
C LEU A 212 3.02 12.01 0.08
N HIS A 213 2.75 13.14 0.71
CA HIS A 213 2.82 14.44 0.05
C HIS A 213 4.25 14.81 -0.39
N LEU A 214 5.26 14.42 0.40
CA LEU A 214 6.67 14.63 0.02
C LEU A 214 7.06 13.76 -1.17
N ILE A 215 6.63 12.49 -1.21
CA ILE A 215 6.80 11.59 -2.37
C ILE A 215 6.13 12.19 -3.61
N CYS A 216 4.89 12.68 -3.49
CA CYS A 216 4.18 13.32 -4.61
C CYS A 216 4.87 14.60 -5.09
N ALA A 217 5.41 15.41 -4.17
CA ALA A 217 6.18 16.61 -4.52
C ALA A 217 7.46 16.25 -5.29
N ALA A 218 8.20 15.25 -4.83
CA ALA A 218 9.42 14.77 -5.50
C ALA A 218 9.10 14.14 -6.87
N PHE A 219 8.01 13.37 -6.96
CA PHE A 219 7.50 12.82 -8.21
C PHE A 219 7.18 13.93 -9.23
N ASP A 220 6.38 14.92 -8.83
CA ASP A 220 6.02 16.05 -9.70
C ASP A 220 7.27 16.81 -10.16
N ALA A 221 8.25 17.04 -9.27
CA ALA A 221 9.51 17.69 -9.61
C ALA A 221 10.30 16.89 -10.66
N ALA A 222 10.39 15.56 -10.52
CA ALA A 222 11.08 14.69 -11.45
C ALA A 222 10.39 14.64 -12.82
N VAL A 223 9.06 14.59 -12.85
CA VAL A 223 8.26 14.61 -14.10
C VAL A 223 8.40 15.94 -14.84
N LEU A 224 8.36 17.06 -14.11
CA LEU A 224 8.44 18.41 -14.70
C LEU A 224 9.86 18.77 -15.16
N ALA A 225 10.89 18.20 -14.54
CA ALA A 225 12.28 18.40 -14.95
C ALA A 225 12.59 17.80 -16.34
N GLU A 226 11.87 16.75 -16.76
CA GLU A 226 12.06 16.08 -18.04
C GLU A 226 10.73 15.92 -18.81
N PRO A 227 10.19 17.00 -19.40
CA PRO A 227 8.91 16.96 -20.13
C PRO A 227 8.90 15.94 -21.29
N ALA A 228 10.05 15.61 -21.86
CA ALA A 228 10.19 14.60 -22.91
C ALA A 228 9.79 13.18 -22.42
N ARG A 229 9.92 12.89 -21.12
CA ARG A 229 9.44 11.62 -20.51
C ARG A 229 7.93 11.45 -20.64
N VAL A 230 7.18 12.55 -20.59
CA VAL A 230 5.72 12.56 -20.67
C VAL A 230 5.24 12.58 -22.12
N ALA A 231 5.97 13.26 -23.01
CA ALA A 231 5.60 13.46 -24.42
C ALA A 231 5.71 12.19 -25.29
N SER A 232 6.43 11.15 -24.85
CA SER A 232 6.60 9.87 -25.57
C SER A 232 5.39 8.92 -25.49
N GLY A 233 4.27 9.35 -24.87
CA GLY A 233 2.99 8.62 -24.89
C GLY A 233 2.27 8.69 -26.23
N PRO A 234 1.40 7.72 -26.57
CA PRO A 234 0.57 7.82 -27.76
C PRO A 234 -0.24 9.11 -27.64
N THR A 235 -0.04 10.01 -28.59
CA THR A 235 -0.91 11.18 -28.79
C THR A 235 -2.31 10.65 -28.99
N LEU A 236 -3.18 10.76 -28.00
CA LEU A 236 -4.62 10.66 -28.20
C LEU A 236 -4.93 11.76 -29.21
N GLY A 237 -5.17 11.34 -30.46
CA GLY A 237 -5.51 12.26 -31.53
C GLY A 237 -6.59 13.20 -31.03
N ALA A 238 -6.39 14.50 -31.23
CA ALA A 238 -7.35 15.52 -30.95
C ALA A 238 -8.66 15.14 -31.66
N ALA A 239 -9.59 14.55 -30.88
CA ALA A 239 -10.95 14.42 -31.34
C ALA A 239 -11.56 15.81 -31.37
N ARG A 240 -11.84 16.29 -32.55
CA ARG A 240 -12.58 17.52 -32.81
C ARG A 240 -14.02 17.40 -32.31
#